data_a388326419d60afb036dd0f788c1e9a2
#
_entry.id   a388326419d60afb036dd0f788c1e9a2
#
_cell.length_a   1.000
_cell.length_b   1.000
_cell.length_c   1.000
_cell.angle_alpha   90.00
_cell.angle_beta   90.00
_cell.angle_gamma   90.00
#
_symmetry.space_group_name_H-M   'P 1'
#
loop_
_entity.id
_entity.type
_entity.pdbx_description
1 polymer ?
#
loop_
_entity_poly.entity_id
_entity_poly.type
_entity_poly.pdbx_seq_one_letter_code
_entity_poly.pdbx_strand_id
1 'polypeptide(L)'
;MTTMKRLILSTLLLVAICSCAHDKKKGFEAEQIQDIETIIPESEAFEAADVEAPDFTLNDINGQPLKLSSLRGKYVILDFWGSWCVWCIKGFPKMKEYYQKYAGKFEILGIDCNDSEEKWKAAVAKYELPWLHVYNTDNSGVLEQYAIQGFPTKIIVGPDGKIMHTIIGEDPAFYTLLDKLFQ
;
A
#
# COMPACT_ATOMS: atom_id res chain seq x y z
N MET A 1 -36.83 51.38 -33.02
CA MET A 1 -38.31 51.20 -33.12
C MET A 1 -38.69 50.27 -31.99
N THR A 2 -39.18 50.88 -31.00
CA THR A 2 -40.54 50.83 -30.43
C THR A 2 -40.66 49.70 -29.42
N THR A 3 -40.64 49.97 -28.23
CA THR A 3 -41.53 50.51 -27.17
C THR A 3 -42.00 49.41 -26.27
N MET A 4 -41.62 49.49 -24.97
CA MET A 4 -42.46 49.96 -23.84
C MET A 4 -43.66 49.01 -23.61
N LYS A 5 -43.99 48.63 -22.42
CA LYS A 5 -44.37 49.28 -21.18
C LYS A 5 -44.72 48.22 -20.17
N ARG A 6 -44.28 48.30 -18.89
CA ARG A 6 -45.05 48.73 -17.70
C ARG A 6 -46.22 47.81 -17.34
N LEU A 7 -46.49 47.43 -16.14
CA LEU A 7 -46.85 48.11 -14.91
C LEU A 7 -47.06 47.08 -13.80
N ILE A 8 -46.44 47.14 -12.66
CA ILE A 8 -46.94 47.77 -11.41
C ILE A 8 -48.09 47.02 -10.72
N LEU A 9 -47.88 46.94 -9.46
CA LEU A 9 -48.76 47.02 -8.28
C LEU A 9 -49.12 45.68 -7.68
N SER A 10 -48.81 45.43 -6.53
CA SER A 10 -49.04 46.14 -5.25
C SER A 10 -49.77 45.22 -4.28
N THR A 11 -49.26 45.29 -3.10
CA THR A 11 -49.94 45.28 -1.80
C THR A 11 -50.43 43.92 -1.27
N LEU A 12 -50.36 43.57 -0.08
CA LEU A 12 -50.37 44.14 1.25
C LEU A 12 -50.10 42.95 2.21
N LEU A 13 -49.14 43.05 3.10
CA LEU A 13 -49.28 43.25 4.52
C LEU A 13 -50.40 42.44 5.21
N LEU A 14 -49.99 41.44 5.97
CA LEU A 14 -50.67 41.14 7.22
C LEU A 14 -49.71 40.54 8.25
N VAL A 15 -49.39 41.36 9.19
CA VAL A 15 -48.73 41.04 10.45
C VAL A 15 -49.75 40.26 11.30
N ALA A 16 -49.36 39.15 11.81
CA ALA A 16 -50.03 38.55 12.97
C ALA A 16 -48.97 38.15 13.98
N ILE A 17 -48.89 38.96 14.96
CA ILE A 17 -48.20 38.74 16.23
C ILE A 17 -49.10 37.83 17.05
N CYS A 18 -48.57 36.74 17.58
CA CYS A 18 -49.01 36.14 18.82
C CYS A 18 -47.96 35.17 19.31
N SER A 19 -47.21 35.59 20.23
CA SER A 19 -47.33 35.37 21.67
C SER A 19 -46.85 34.05 22.19
N CYS A 20 -45.79 34.18 22.94
CA CYS A 20 -45.28 33.37 24.03
C CYS A 20 -46.01 32.08 24.39
N ALA A 21 -45.26 30.96 24.39
CA ALA A 21 -45.29 30.03 25.48
C ALA A 21 -43.95 29.30 25.56
N HIS A 22 -43.21 29.68 26.47
CA HIS A 22 -42.39 28.96 27.44
C HIS A 22 -42.84 27.51 27.60
N ASP A 23 -42.02 26.53 27.19
CA ASP A 23 -41.82 25.36 28.08
C ASP A 23 -40.66 24.44 27.61
N LYS A 24 -39.82 24.17 28.59
CA LYS A 24 -39.06 22.95 28.88
C LYS A 24 -37.92 22.56 27.92
N LYS A 25 -36.75 22.93 28.40
CA LYS A 25 -35.55 22.07 28.33
C LYS A 25 -35.93 20.64 28.71
N LYS A 26 -36.00 19.73 27.73
CA LYS A 26 -35.74 18.33 27.97
C LYS A 26 -34.27 18.11 27.79
N GLY A 27 -33.59 17.87 28.90
CA GLY A 27 -32.27 17.35 28.96
C GLY A 27 -32.21 16.09 28.09
N PHE A 28 -31.26 16.04 27.19
CA PHE A 28 -30.81 14.82 26.57
C PHE A 28 -30.06 14.08 27.68
N GLU A 29 -30.77 13.18 28.34
CA GLU A 29 -30.17 12.24 29.28
C GLU A 29 -29.13 11.42 28.53
N ALA A 30 -27.89 11.57 28.98
CA ALA A 30 -26.78 10.70 28.68
C ALA A 30 -27.01 9.36 29.39
N GLU A 31 -27.90 8.55 28.85
CA GLU A 31 -28.09 7.19 29.30
C GLU A 31 -28.16 6.27 28.09
N GLN A 32 -27.26 5.28 28.09
CA GLN A 32 -27.05 4.21 27.12
C GLN A 32 -25.99 4.44 26.04
N ILE A 33 -24.77 4.80 26.46
CA ILE A 33 -23.53 4.41 25.76
C ILE A 33 -22.76 3.47 26.72
N GLN A 34 -23.38 2.42 27.12
CA GLN A 34 -22.78 1.21 27.67
C GLN A 34 -23.31 0.10 26.80
N ASP A 35 -22.47 -0.38 25.89
CA ASP A 35 -22.49 -1.67 25.18
C ASP A 35 -21.99 -1.57 23.73
N ILE A 36 -21.03 -0.69 23.43
CA ILE A 36 -20.29 -0.74 22.15
C ILE A 36 -18.87 -1.34 22.34
N GLU A 37 -18.63 -1.95 23.49
CA GLU A 37 -17.34 -2.62 23.75
C GLU A 37 -17.31 -4.12 23.39
N THR A 38 -18.31 -4.65 22.69
CA THR A 38 -18.35 -6.09 22.45
C THR A 38 -18.73 -6.48 21.02
N ILE A 39 -18.43 -5.68 20.00
CA ILE A 39 -18.51 -6.12 18.60
C ILE A 39 -17.27 -5.60 17.83
N ILE A 40 -16.09 -5.77 18.39
CA ILE A 40 -14.91 -5.97 17.58
C ILE A 40 -14.72 -7.49 17.64
N PRO A 41 -14.98 -8.25 16.58
CA PRO A 41 -14.50 -9.61 16.55
C PRO A 41 -13.00 -9.52 16.77
N GLU A 42 -12.55 -10.10 17.88
CA GLU A 42 -11.17 -10.45 18.16
C GLU A 42 -10.56 -10.88 16.83
N SER A 43 -9.55 -10.13 16.35
CA SER A 43 -8.94 -10.22 15.04
C SER A 43 -9.11 -11.62 14.46
N GLU A 44 -10.01 -11.78 13.50
CA GLU A 44 -9.87 -12.88 12.56
C GLU A 44 -8.46 -12.71 12.00
N ALA A 45 -7.56 -13.53 12.50
CA ALA A 45 -6.28 -13.73 11.85
C ALA A 45 -6.67 -14.05 10.41
N PHE A 46 -6.48 -13.10 9.50
CA PHE A 46 -6.63 -13.33 8.08
C PHE A 46 -5.68 -14.49 7.79
N GLU A 47 -6.24 -15.71 7.81
CA GLU A 47 -5.49 -16.88 7.38
C GLU A 47 -4.95 -16.51 6.03
N ALA A 48 -3.61 -16.46 5.93
CA ALA A 48 -2.95 -16.10 4.69
C ALA A 48 -3.59 -16.94 3.61
N ALA A 49 -4.32 -16.30 2.70
CA ALA A 49 -5.01 -17.00 1.63
C ALA A 49 -3.96 -17.90 0.99
N ASP A 50 -4.30 -19.18 0.75
CA ASP A 50 -3.43 -20.18 0.16
C ASP A 50 -3.13 -19.83 -1.32
N VAL A 51 -2.52 -18.64 -1.52
CA VAL A 51 -2.30 -18.00 -2.81
C VAL A 51 -0.86 -18.22 -3.24
N GLU A 52 -0.69 -18.99 -4.29
CA GLU A 52 0.61 -19.12 -4.95
C GLU A 52 1.07 -17.79 -5.52
N ALA A 53 2.33 -17.45 -5.28
CA ALA A 53 2.96 -16.31 -5.94
C ALA A 53 3.05 -16.59 -7.45
N PRO A 54 2.47 -15.74 -8.32
CA PRO A 54 2.58 -15.89 -9.76
C PRO A 54 4.04 -16.01 -10.20
N ASP A 55 4.36 -17.07 -10.92
CA ASP A 55 5.74 -17.30 -11.37
C ASP A 55 6.07 -16.41 -12.57
N PHE A 56 7.28 -15.89 -12.59
CA PHE A 56 7.79 -15.06 -13.68
C PHE A 56 9.26 -15.34 -13.94
N THR A 57 9.74 -14.92 -15.11
CA THR A 57 11.16 -14.92 -15.46
C THR A 57 11.53 -13.54 -15.99
N LEU A 58 12.47 -12.87 -15.33
CA LEU A 58 13.03 -11.58 -15.73
C LEU A 58 14.56 -11.67 -15.78
N ASN A 59 15.18 -10.76 -16.53
CA ASN A 59 16.64 -10.73 -16.60
C ASN A 59 17.22 -10.07 -15.34
N ASP A 60 18.26 -10.70 -14.80
CA ASP A 60 19.05 -10.15 -13.69
C ASP A 60 19.97 -9.00 -14.14
N ILE A 61 20.75 -8.46 -13.19
CA ILE A 61 21.67 -7.34 -13.44
C ILE A 61 22.75 -7.65 -14.50
N ASN A 62 23.01 -8.94 -14.75
CA ASN A 62 23.96 -9.42 -15.75
C ASN A 62 23.28 -9.83 -17.07
N GLY A 63 21.95 -9.63 -17.18
CA GLY A 63 21.17 -10.01 -18.34
C GLY A 63 20.83 -11.51 -18.40
N GLN A 64 21.02 -12.26 -17.29
CA GLN A 64 20.71 -13.67 -17.23
C GLN A 64 19.26 -13.86 -16.74
N PRO A 65 18.52 -14.82 -17.31
CA PRO A 65 17.15 -15.11 -16.86
C PRO A 65 17.15 -15.64 -15.43
N LEU A 66 16.42 -14.95 -14.55
CA LEU A 66 16.14 -15.39 -13.18
C LEU A 66 14.64 -15.68 -13.07
N LYS A 67 14.31 -16.89 -12.66
CA LYS A 67 12.94 -17.34 -12.47
C LYS A 67 12.59 -17.32 -10.99
N LEU A 68 11.45 -16.75 -10.60
CA LEU A 68 11.05 -16.69 -9.18
C LEU A 68 11.02 -18.07 -8.53
N SER A 69 10.45 -19.08 -9.20
CA SER A 69 10.37 -20.44 -8.67
C SER A 69 11.75 -21.11 -8.45
N SER A 70 12.84 -20.57 -9.02
CA SER A 70 14.20 -21.06 -8.71
C SER A 70 14.66 -20.70 -7.30
N LEU A 71 13.97 -19.78 -6.62
CA LEU A 71 14.24 -19.35 -5.25
C LEU A 71 13.40 -20.10 -4.21
N ARG A 72 12.58 -21.09 -4.61
CA ARG A 72 11.81 -21.91 -3.67
C ARG A 72 12.70 -22.58 -2.62
N GLY A 73 12.14 -22.85 -1.46
CA GLY A 73 12.88 -23.37 -0.30
C GLY A 73 13.48 -22.27 0.59
N LYS A 74 13.34 -21.00 0.18
CA LYS A 74 13.74 -19.82 0.95
C LYS A 74 12.55 -18.87 1.08
N TYR A 75 12.55 -18.04 2.13
CA TYR A 75 11.72 -16.86 2.15
C TYR A 75 12.24 -15.86 1.12
N VAL A 76 11.36 -15.28 0.31
CA VAL A 76 11.71 -14.28 -0.68
C VAL A 76 10.87 -13.03 -0.46
N ILE A 77 11.52 -11.89 -0.37
CA ILE A 77 10.85 -10.59 -0.33
C ILE A 77 10.92 -10.02 -1.75
N LEU A 78 9.78 -9.97 -2.42
CA LEU A 78 9.65 -9.25 -3.69
C LEU A 78 9.53 -7.77 -3.35
N ASP A 79 10.50 -6.96 -3.73
CA ASP A 79 10.52 -5.51 -3.52
C ASP A 79 10.32 -4.81 -4.84
N PHE A 80 9.11 -4.29 -5.06
CA PHE A 80 8.75 -3.51 -6.24
C PHE A 80 9.15 -2.06 -6.03
N TRP A 81 10.10 -1.56 -6.82
CA TRP A 81 10.70 -0.25 -6.64
C TRP A 81 11.11 0.40 -7.97
N GLY A 82 11.62 1.62 -7.94
CA GLY A 82 12.22 2.31 -9.08
C GLY A 82 13.16 3.41 -8.63
N SER A 83 14.09 3.83 -9.48
CA SER A 83 15.07 4.87 -9.18
C SER A 83 14.44 6.25 -8.93
N TRP A 84 13.24 6.46 -9.40
CA TRP A 84 12.41 7.65 -9.24
C TRP A 84 11.60 7.63 -7.93
N CYS A 85 11.51 6.49 -7.24
CA CYS A 85 10.67 6.30 -6.06
C CYS A 85 11.39 6.80 -4.80
N VAL A 86 11.06 8.00 -4.35
CA VAL A 86 11.69 8.64 -3.17
C VAL A 86 11.52 7.81 -1.90
N TRP A 87 10.35 7.21 -1.70
CA TRP A 87 10.07 6.39 -0.51
C TRP A 87 10.83 5.05 -0.54
N CYS A 88 11.01 4.45 -1.73
CA CYS A 88 11.84 3.26 -1.89
C CYS A 88 13.29 3.56 -1.46
N ILE A 89 13.85 4.68 -1.99
CA ILE A 89 15.22 5.11 -1.67
C ILE A 89 15.39 5.38 -0.17
N LYS A 90 14.40 6.00 0.48
CA LYS A 90 14.44 6.23 1.93
C LYS A 90 14.45 4.94 2.75
N GLY A 91 13.82 3.87 2.25
CA GLY A 91 13.77 2.56 2.90
C GLY A 91 15.06 1.75 2.78
N PHE A 92 15.90 1.98 1.76
CA PHE A 92 17.09 1.15 1.51
C PHE A 92 18.05 1.01 2.68
N PRO A 93 18.37 2.07 3.46
CA PRO A 93 19.27 1.91 4.62
C PRO A 93 18.73 0.91 5.64
N LYS A 94 17.43 0.97 5.93
CA LYS A 94 16.77 0.07 6.87
C LYS A 94 16.66 -1.35 6.31
N MET A 95 16.36 -1.50 5.02
CA MET A 95 16.35 -2.80 4.36
C MET A 95 17.73 -3.46 4.39
N LYS A 96 18.82 -2.71 4.14
CA LYS A 96 20.20 -3.23 4.24
C LYS A 96 20.53 -3.70 5.67
N GLU A 97 20.13 -2.92 6.68
CA GLU A 97 20.29 -3.31 8.10
C GLU A 97 19.63 -4.66 8.37
N TYR A 98 18.38 -4.85 7.92
CA TYR A 98 17.62 -6.08 8.15
C TYR A 98 18.11 -7.25 7.30
N TYR A 99 18.52 -7.02 6.07
CA TYR A 99 19.14 -8.02 5.22
C TYR A 99 20.43 -8.57 5.83
N GLN A 100 21.24 -7.71 6.45
CA GLN A 100 22.43 -8.09 7.18
C GLN A 100 22.10 -8.77 8.51
N LYS A 101 21.14 -8.21 9.29
CA LYS A 101 20.71 -8.75 10.59
C LYS A 101 20.23 -10.19 10.49
N TYR A 102 19.52 -10.52 9.43
CA TYR A 102 18.94 -11.84 9.18
C TYR A 102 19.60 -12.56 8.01
N ALA A 103 20.89 -12.37 7.82
CA ALA A 103 21.64 -12.95 6.71
C ALA A 103 21.37 -14.45 6.55
N GLY A 104 20.98 -14.87 5.35
CA GLY A 104 20.67 -16.27 5.01
C GLY A 104 19.29 -16.76 5.44
N LYS A 105 18.48 -15.96 6.18
CA LYS A 105 17.11 -16.33 6.54
C LYS A 105 16.12 -16.06 5.41
N PHE A 106 16.34 -15.03 4.63
CA PHE A 106 15.55 -14.67 3.46
C PHE A 106 16.41 -14.10 2.35
N GLU A 107 15.87 -14.04 1.16
CA GLU A 107 16.43 -13.31 0.02
C GLU A 107 15.53 -12.12 -0.33
N ILE A 108 16.10 -11.04 -0.84
CA ILE A 108 15.34 -9.96 -1.45
C ILE A 108 15.51 -10.04 -2.97
N LEU A 109 14.42 -9.99 -3.69
CA LEU A 109 14.38 -9.83 -5.14
C LEU A 109 13.83 -8.45 -5.47
N GLY A 110 14.70 -7.50 -5.73
CA GLY A 110 14.34 -6.17 -6.17
C GLY A 110 13.87 -6.19 -7.62
N ILE A 111 12.62 -5.85 -7.84
CA ILE A 111 11.98 -5.81 -9.15
C ILE A 111 11.90 -4.35 -9.55
N ASP A 112 12.70 -3.98 -10.53
CA ASP A 112 12.68 -2.62 -11.05
C ASP A 112 11.39 -2.32 -11.80
N CYS A 113 10.88 -1.11 -11.65
CA CYS A 113 9.62 -0.70 -12.26
C CYS A 113 9.74 0.70 -12.89
N ASN A 114 9.39 0.79 -14.16
CA ASN A 114 9.28 2.05 -14.90
C ASN A 114 10.60 2.83 -15.04
N ASP A 115 11.75 2.15 -15.02
CA ASP A 115 13.05 2.73 -15.34
C ASP A 115 13.56 2.26 -16.72
N SER A 116 14.52 2.96 -17.28
CA SER A 116 15.35 2.35 -18.30
C SER A 116 16.40 1.44 -17.64
N GLU A 117 16.87 0.44 -18.37
CA GLU A 117 17.86 -0.51 -17.85
C GLU A 117 19.12 0.20 -17.32
N GLU A 118 19.56 1.29 -17.98
CA GLU A 118 20.71 2.08 -17.53
C GLU A 118 20.45 2.79 -16.18
N LYS A 119 19.25 3.39 -16.02
CA LYS A 119 18.86 4.06 -14.77
C LYS A 119 18.78 3.09 -13.62
N TRP A 120 18.14 1.94 -13.86
CA TRP A 120 18.06 0.86 -12.89
C TRP A 120 19.45 0.40 -12.43
N LYS A 121 20.34 0.02 -13.38
CA LYS A 121 21.72 -0.42 -13.07
C LYS A 121 22.49 0.65 -12.31
N ALA A 122 22.39 1.90 -12.74
CA ALA A 122 23.03 3.02 -12.06
C ALA A 122 22.50 3.20 -10.62
N ALA A 123 21.20 3.03 -10.39
CA ALA A 123 20.62 3.13 -9.06
C ALA A 123 21.04 1.97 -8.15
N VAL A 124 21.03 0.73 -8.64
CA VAL A 124 21.54 -0.43 -7.88
C VAL A 124 22.98 -0.20 -7.43
N ALA A 125 23.84 0.25 -8.33
CA ALA A 125 25.24 0.56 -8.01
C ALA A 125 25.38 1.75 -7.05
N LYS A 126 24.64 2.85 -7.29
CA LYS A 126 24.69 4.08 -6.48
C LYS A 126 24.28 3.82 -5.02
N TYR A 127 23.26 3.02 -4.83
CA TYR A 127 22.74 2.72 -3.49
C TYR A 127 23.36 1.45 -2.89
N GLU A 128 24.30 0.80 -3.61
CA GLU A 128 25.01 -0.41 -3.16
C GLU A 128 24.05 -1.46 -2.61
N LEU A 129 23.03 -1.82 -3.40
CA LEU A 129 21.99 -2.76 -2.98
C LEU A 129 22.55 -4.20 -3.11
N PRO A 130 22.67 -4.95 -1.98
CA PRO A 130 23.46 -6.19 -1.95
C PRO A 130 22.68 -7.45 -2.32
N TRP A 131 21.39 -7.34 -2.64
CA TRP A 131 20.48 -8.47 -2.92
C TRP A 131 20.30 -8.70 -4.42
N LEU A 132 19.45 -9.66 -4.77
CA LEU A 132 19.11 -9.97 -6.16
C LEU A 132 18.27 -8.86 -6.80
N HIS A 133 18.52 -8.61 -8.09
CA HIS A 133 17.80 -7.61 -8.85
C HIS A 133 17.39 -8.14 -10.21
N VAL A 134 16.17 -7.78 -10.65
CA VAL A 134 15.67 -8.09 -11.98
C VAL A 134 15.05 -6.85 -12.63
N TYR A 135 15.20 -6.78 -13.94
CA TYR A 135 14.65 -5.70 -14.76
C TYR A 135 13.27 -6.07 -15.27
N ASN A 136 12.27 -5.30 -14.87
CA ASN A 136 10.90 -5.49 -15.30
C ASN A 136 10.57 -4.56 -16.47
N THR A 137 10.42 -5.14 -17.66
CA THR A 137 9.99 -4.39 -18.84
C THR A 137 8.49 -4.08 -18.81
N ASP A 138 8.05 -3.03 -19.48
CA ASP A 138 6.64 -2.60 -19.54
C ASP A 138 5.68 -3.72 -20.03
N ASN A 139 6.18 -4.67 -20.80
CA ASN A 139 5.39 -5.76 -21.37
C ASN A 139 5.49 -7.09 -20.59
N SER A 140 6.10 -7.11 -19.42
CA SER A 140 6.29 -8.35 -18.65
C SER A 140 4.99 -8.90 -18.07
N GLY A 141 4.01 -8.01 -17.79
CA GLY A 141 2.76 -8.34 -17.10
C GLY A 141 2.91 -8.61 -15.60
N VAL A 142 4.13 -8.47 -15.02
CA VAL A 142 4.38 -8.79 -13.61
C VAL A 142 3.66 -7.84 -12.67
N LEU A 143 3.57 -6.54 -12.98
CA LEU A 143 2.85 -5.57 -12.15
C LEU A 143 1.36 -5.89 -12.06
N GLU A 144 0.75 -6.31 -13.16
CA GLU A 144 -0.66 -6.70 -13.23
C GLU A 144 -0.90 -8.02 -12.48
N GLN A 145 -0.01 -9.01 -12.65
CA GLN A 145 -0.13 -10.31 -11.97
C GLN A 145 -0.10 -10.17 -10.45
N TYR A 146 0.70 -9.23 -9.94
CA TYR A 146 0.81 -8.94 -8.50
C TYR A 146 -0.10 -7.80 -8.04
N ALA A 147 -0.95 -7.26 -8.91
CA ALA A 147 -1.86 -6.15 -8.64
C ALA A 147 -1.17 -4.96 -7.96
N ILE A 148 0.03 -4.58 -8.44
CA ILE A 148 0.83 -3.51 -7.86
C ILE A 148 0.15 -2.16 -8.10
N GLN A 149 -0.22 -1.47 -7.02
CA GLN A 149 -0.94 -0.18 -7.06
C GLN A 149 -0.09 1.01 -6.58
N GLY A 150 1.07 0.75 -5.99
CA GLY A 150 1.92 1.81 -5.46
C GLY A 150 3.32 1.31 -5.12
N PHE A 151 4.23 2.26 -4.81
CA PHE A 151 5.63 1.97 -4.56
C PHE A 151 6.14 2.64 -3.27
N PRO A 152 7.01 1.97 -2.51
CA PRO A 152 7.38 0.57 -2.66
C PRO A 152 6.20 -0.37 -2.35
N THR A 153 6.16 -1.53 -2.97
CA THR A 153 5.34 -2.66 -2.50
C THR A 153 6.28 -3.82 -2.20
N LYS A 154 6.14 -4.37 -1.01
CA LYS A 154 6.92 -5.53 -0.55
C LYS A 154 6.00 -6.72 -0.33
N ILE A 155 6.31 -7.85 -0.96
CA ILE A 155 5.53 -9.08 -0.83
C ILE A 155 6.44 -10.16 -0.26
N ILE A 156 6.06 -10.73 0.88
CA ILE A 156 6.79 -11.85 1.48
C ILE A 156 6.22 -13.15 0.93
N VAL A 157 7.07 -13.90 0.27
CA VAL A 157 6.77 -15.23 -0.27
C VAL A 157 7.46 -16.29 0.60
N GLY A 158 6.70 -17.27 1.04
CA GLY A 158 7.19 -18.38 1.84
C GLY A 158 8.06 -19.38 1.04
N PRO A 159 8.76 -20.28 1.74
CA PRO A 159 9.59 -21.31 1.08
C PRO A 159 8.82 -22.24 0.14
N ASP A 160 7.52 -22.40 0.39
CA ASP A 160 6.58 -23.16 -0.45
C ASP A 160 6.12 -22.39 -1.70
N GLY A 161 6.46 -21.11 -1.79
CA GLY A 161 6.09 -20.22 -2.89
C GLY A 161 4.75 -19.50 -2.73
N LYS A 162 4.16 -19.53 -1.55
CA LYS A 162 2.91 -18.86 -1.27
C LYS A 162 3.12 -17.44 -0.76
N ILE A 163 2.23 -16.53 -1.12
CA ILE A 163 2.23 -15.18 -0.60
C ILE A 163 1.78 -15.21 0.86
N MET A 164 2.62 -14.72 1.74
CA MET A 164 2.33 -14.62 3.17
C MET A 164 1.81 -13.24 3.55
N HIS A 165 2.45 -12.19 3.05
CA HIS A 165 2.11 -10.81 3.39
C HIS A 165 2.39 -9.87 2.22
N THR A 166 1.58 -8.83 2.09
CA THR A 166 1.77 -7.73 1.14
C THR A 166 1.73 -6.40 1.91
N ILE A 167 2.77 -5.60 1.77
CA ILE A 167 2.90 -4.30 2.42
C ILE A 167 3.12 -3.23 1.34
N ILE A 168 2.25 -2.20 1.32
CA ILE A 168 2.34 -1.08 0.39
C ILE A 168 2.89 0.14 1.12
N GLY A 169 3.87 0.78 0.53
CA GLY A 169 4.56 1.93 1.12
C GLY A 169 5.75 1.53 2.01
N GLU A 170 6.46 2.54 2.51
CA GLU A 170 7.54 2.35 3.47
C GLU A 170 6.94 2.36 4.88
N ASP A 171 6.48 1.19 5.32
CA ASP A 171 5.78 0.99 6.59
C ASP A 171 6.68 0.29 7.62
N PRO A 172 6.86 0.84 8.82
CA PRO A 172 7.58 0.19 9.92
C PRO A 172 7.05 -1.21 10.30
N ALA A 173 5.76 -1.48 10.03
CA ALA A 173 5.15 -2.79 10.26
C ALA A 173 5.86 -3.90 9.47
N PHE A 174 6.43 -3.60 8.31
CA PHE A 174 7.24 -4.55 7.54
C PHE A 174 8.42 -5.09 8.36
N TYR A 175 9.16 -4.22 9.02
CA TYR A 175 10.33 -4.61 9.81
C TYR A 175 9.93 -5.35 11.09
N THR A 176 8.83 -4.94 11.71
CA THR A 176 8.25 -5.67 12.86
C THR A 176 7.86 -7.10 12.47
N LEU A 177 7.33 -7.27 11.26
CA LEU A 177 6.98 -8.59 10.73
C LEU A 177 8.23 -9.44 10.47
N LEU A 178 9.30 -8.88 9.91
CA LEU A 178 10.57 -9.60 9.75
C LEU A 178 11.14 -10.04 11.10
N ASP A 179 11.05 -9.18 12.13
CA ASP A 179 11.46 -9.55 13.47
C ASP A 179 10.65 -10.74 14.03
N LYS A 180 9.34 -10.78 13.76
CA LYS A 180 8.49 -11.92 14.17
C LYS A 180 8.78 -13.22 13.43
N LEU A 181 9.16 -13.12 12.15
CA LEU A 181 9.40 -14.29 11.32
C LEU A 181 10.78 -14.93 11.54
N PHE A 182 11.81 -14.13 11.90
CA PHE A 182 13.21 -14.56 11.83
C PHE A 182 13.99 -14.44 13.14
N GLN A 183 13.37 -13.96 14.22
CA GLN A 183 13.99 -13.97 15.57
C GLN A 183 14.21 -15.36 16.12
#